data_b68549578fc277c3e8d163640b931d44
#
_entry.id   b68549578fc277c3e8d163640b931d44
#
_cell.length_a   1.000
_cell.length_b   1.000
_cell.length_c   1.000
_cell.angle_alpha   90.00
_cell.angle_beta   90.00
_cell.angle_gamma   90.00
#
_symmetry.space_group_name_H-M   'P 1'
#
loop_
_entity.id
_entity.type
_entity.pdbx_description
1 polymer ?
#
loop_
_entity_poly.entity_id
_entity_poly.type
_entity_poly.pdbx_seq_one_letter_code
_entity_poly.pdbx_strand_id
1 'polypeptide(L)'
;MGAAGYGALGVAFALVSYLLVTVDLGLDPFAVQRVARDPAGLPSLLPQVVKLRLAASLGAYALLGVLTSILPSQVVGGKELALIYGGRLFSAALKANWALRGRDEMGQVAAGMLLQNLLYAAGIFALVRCPEPSAIRVPILFMAGEAVLVLWYLGRLKAAYPRLWGAPAQNGIAATLLRDSLPVAASKTLRLGFHEGDLLLLAWLSTAAQAGFFLVGHRIVTALASVALLFQQSAFPSLSRLSEDRVGRSLDFQRSVSRGILLCFMPPIVTGAVLGDPLVRLLFGEEFAPAGAILSISLAAVPLLALSAGLHNCLLARGRPRAVLAATGAGTLVHLLLGLAWIPDSGGLGAARALVCGEAVVLVLSSLLVWKRWRVLAVDAATLWILAASGLMAAILWQSEGIWLGWRLLLGLGAYLAAVLFSGALRPHELRRLLEG
;
A
#
# COMPACT_ATOMS: atom_id res chain seq x y z
N MET A 1 18.24 14.46 -9.44
CA MET A 1 18.16 14.13 -8.00
C MET A 1 18.74 12.74 -7.85
N GLY A 2 19.83 12.60 -7.12
CA GLY A 2 20.53 11.31 -6.97
C GLY A 2 19.86 10.37 -5.97
N ALA A 3 20.42 9.17 -5.77
CA ALA A 3 19.89 8.15 -4.88
C ALA A 3 19.72 8.65 -3.43
N ALA A 4 20.68 9.42 -2.92
CA ALA A 4 20.61 10.01 -1.59
C ALA A 4 19.46 11.01 -1.45
N GLY A 5 19.25 11.89 -2.45
CA GLY A 5 18.16 12.85 -2.45
C GLY A 5 16.77 12.17 -2.56
N TYR A 6 16.69 11.09 -3.34
CA TYR A 6 15.48 10.29 -3.44
C TYR A 6 15.18 9.53 -2.14
N GLY A 7 16.22 8.99 -1.49
CA GLY A 7 16.11 8.37 -0.17
C GLY A 7 15.64 9.34 0.91
N ALA A 8 16.25 10.53 0.97
CA ALA A 8 15.83 11.58 1.91
C ALA A 8 14.35 11.96 1.75
N LEU A 9 13.89 12.08 0.49
CA LEU A 9 12.48 12.33 0.18
C LEU A 9 11.57 11.19 0.68
N GLY A 10 11.99 9.93 0.50
CA GLY A 10 11.25 8.76 0.96
C GLY A 10 11.16 8.69 2.48
N VAL A 11 12.25 8.97 3.17
CA VAL A 11 12.30 9.00 4.64
C VAL A 11 11.40 10.10 5.21
N ALA A 12 11.46 11.32 4.66
CA ALA A 12 10.58 12.42 5.05
C ALA A 12 9.10 12.06 4.81
N PHE A 13 8.80 11.42 3.67
CA PHE A 13 7.45 10.91 3.37
C PHE A 13 7.00 9.86 4.38
N ALA A 14 7.84 8.86 4.71
CA ALA A 14 7.52 7.82 5.67
C ALA A 14 7.25 8.42 7.06
N LEU A 15 8.12 9.31 7.54
CA LEU A 15 7.96 9.97 8.83
C LEU A 15 6.63 10.74 8.93
N VAL A 16 6.30 11.55 7.91
CA VAL A 16 5.04 12.27 7.86
C VAL A 16 3.84 11.33 7.75
N SER A 17 3.98 10.19 7.04
CA SER A 17 2.93 9.18 6.92
C SER A 17 2.57 8.55 8.27
N TYR A 18 3.55 8.32 9.16
CA TYR A 18 3.29 7.89 10.54
C TYR A 18 2.52 8.95 11.33
N LEU A 19 2.90 10.21 11.20
CA LEU A 19 2.20 11.31 11.87
C LEU A 19 0.78 11.52 11.32
N LEU A 20 0.54 11.23 10.03
CA LEU A 20 -0.80 11.29 9.43
C LEU A 20 -1.81 10.34 10.10
N VAL A 21 -1.37 9.19 10.61
CA VAL A 21 -2.25 8.29 11.35
C VAL A 21 -2.77 8.94 12.63
N THR A 22 -1.93 9.74 13.30
CA THR A 22 -2.36 10.50 14.49
C THR A 22 -3.34 11.61 14.15
N VAL A 23 -3.28 12.18 12.94
CA VAL A 23 -4.24 13.18 12.45
C VAL A 23 -5.57 12.54 12.07
N ASP A 24 -5.52 11.37 11.40
CA ASP A 24 -6.74 10.63 11.03
C ASP A 24 -7.50 10.12 12.25
N LEU A 25 -6.81 9.80 13.36
CA LEU A 25 -7.39 9.29 14.60
C LEU A 25 -8.32 8.08 14.40
N GLY A 26 -8.24 7.40 13.24
CA GLY A 26 -9.15 6.32 12.89
C GLY A 26 -10.60 6.76 12.62
N LEU A 27 -10.87 8.06 12.49
CA LEU A 27 -12.22 8.63 12.40
C LEU A 27 -12.94 8.32 11.10
N ASP A 28 -12.22 8.10 9.98
CA ASP A 28 -12.81 7.94 8.64
C ASP A 28 -13.96 6.91 8.59
N PRO A 29 -13.81 5.65 9.04
CA PRO A 29 -14.88 4.65 8.95
C PRO A 29 -16.14 5.05 9.71
N PHE A 30 -15.98 5.62 10.90
CA PHE A 30 -17.09 6.05 11.76
C PHE A 30 -17.80 7.27 11.19
N ALA A 31 -17.04 8.23 10.66
CA ALA A 31 -17.60 9.41 10.01
C ALA A 31 -18.36 9.04 8.75
N VAL A 32 -17.82 8.16 7.90
CA VAL A 32 -18.52 7.59 6.72
C VAL A 32 -19.83 6.94 7.13
N GLN A 33 -19.80 6.04 8.13
CA GLN A 33 -20.98 5.33 8.60
C GLN A 33 -22.07 6.28 9.14
N ARG A 34 -21.65 7.33 9.86
CA ARG A 34 -22.59 8.30 10.42
C ARG A 34 -23.26 9.13 9.33
N VAL A 35 -22.49 9.60 8.34
CA VAL A 35 -23.03 10.34 7.20
C VAL A 35 -23.97 9.44 6.35
N ALA A 36 -23.62 8.18 6.17
CA ALA A 36 -24.48 7.24 5.44
C ALA A 36 -25.82 7.01 6.13
N ARG A 37 -25.87 7.06 7.48
CA ARG A 37 -27.12 6.93 8.25
C ARG A 37 -27.92 8.23 8.34
N ASP A 38 -27.23 9.36 8.44
CA ASP A 38 -27.83 10.71 8.57
C ASP A 38 -27.06 11.71 7.72
N PRO A 39 -27.33 11.80 6.41
CA PRO A 39 -26.70 12.80 5.54
C PRO A 39 -27.03 14.25 5.93
N ALA A 40 -28.23 14.49 6.51
CA ALA A 40 -28.64 15.83 6.92
C ALA A 40 -27.84 16.38 8.10
N GLY A 41 -27.30 15.50 8.95
CA GLY A 41 -26.43 15.83 10.07
C GLY A 41 -24.99 16.24 9.69
N LEU A 42 -24.59 16.11 8.42
CA LEU A 42 -23.24 16.42 7.96
C LEU A 42 -22.77 17.86 8.29
N PRO A 43 -23.60 18.93 8.16
CA PRO A 43 -23.16 20.29 8.49
C PRO A 43 -22.78 20.49 9.96
N SER A 44 -23.34 19.69 10.88
CA SER A 44 -22.97 19.73 12.30
C SER A 44 -21.72 18.86 12.60
N LEU A 45 -21.51 17.78 11.84
CA LEU A 45 -20.42 16.82 12.04
C LEU A 45 -19.09 17.30 11.45
N LEU A 46 -19.11 17.84 10.22
CA LEU A 46 -17.90 18.22 9.48
C LEU A 46 -17.00 19.20 10.24
N PRO A 47 -17.52 20.33 10.79
CA PRO A 47 -16.68 21.27 11.53
C PRO A 47 -16.04 20.65 12.77
N GLN A 48 -16.70 19.72 13.43
CA GLN A 48 -16.18 19.04 14.63
C GLN A 48 -15.04 18.09 14.27
N VAL A 49 -15.20 17.27 13.23
CA VAL A 49 -14.15 16.36 12.75
C VAL A 49 -12.94 17.18 12.27
N VAL A 50 -13.16 18.26 11.53
CA VAL A 50 -12.09 19.15 11.05
C VAL A 50 -11.35 19.81 12.21
N LYS A 51 -12.06 20.35 13.20
CA LYS A 51 -11.44 20.97 14.40
C LYS A 51 -10.57 19.95 15.16
N LEU A 52 -11.07 18.73 15.38
CA LEU A 52 -10.34 17.68 16.07
C LEU A 52 -9.07 17.28 15.30
N ARG A 53 -9.19 17.10 13.98
CA ARG A 53 -8.04 16.79 13.11
C ARG A 53 -7.04 17.93 13.01
N LEU A 54 -7.48 19.19 13.00
CA LEU A 54 -6.57 20.34 13.01
C LEU A 54 -5.80 20.42 14.33
N ALA A 55 -6.46 20.18 15.47
CA ALA A 55 -5.77 20.12 16.75
C ALA A 55 -4.72 18.99 16.78
N ALA A 56 -5.08 17.79 16.27
CA ALA A 56 -4.14 16.69 16.11
C ALA A 56 -2.99 17.02 15.14
N SER A 57 -3.28 17.75 14.04
CA SER A 57 -2.26 18.21 13.08
C SER A 57 -1.26 19.19 13.70
N LEU A 58 -1.73 20.12 14.52
CA LEU A 58 -0.85 21.05 15.26
C LEU A 58 0.07 20.27 16.21
N GLY A 59 -0.47 19.32 16.98
CA GLY A 59 0.34 18.46 17.86
C GLY A 59 1.34 17.59 17.07
N ALA A 60 0.90 16.97 15.98
CA ALA A 60 1.76 16.17 15.12
C ALA A 60 2.86 17.01 14.43
N TYR A 61 2.53 18.22 13.98
CA TYR A 61 3.51 19.14 13.38
C TYR A 61 4.52 19.66 14.40
N ALA A 62 4.07 19.98 15.64
CA ALA A 62 4.98 20.33 16.74
C ALA A 62 5.91 19.16 17.06
N LEU A 63 5.38 17.92 17.14
CA LEU A 63 6.18 16.72 17.34
C LEU A 63 7.20 16.54 16.21
N LEU A 64 6.80 16.76 14.94
CA LEU A 64 7.71 16.74 13.80
C LEU A 64 8.84 17.77 13.97
N GLY A 65 8.52 18.99 14.40
CA GLY A 65 9.51 20.04 14.70
C GLY A 65 10.52 19.61 15.77
N VAL A 66 10.03 18.96 16.85
CA VAL A 66 10.90 18.40 17.89
C VAL A 66 11.77 17.27 17.35
N LEU A 67 11.19 16.33 16.61
CA LEU A 67 11.94 15.21 15.99
C LEU A 67 13.01 15.70 15.05
N THR A 68 12.72 16.70 14.20
CA THR A 68 13.71 17.29 13.27
C THR A 68 14.81 18.08 13.97
N SER A 69 14.59 18.51 15.21
CA SER A 69 15.57 19.24 16.00
C SER A 69 16.53 18.31 16.76
N ILE A 70 16.01 17.16 17.22
CA ILE A 70 16.76 16.20 18.06
C ILE A 70 17.44 15.13 17.21
N LEU A 71 16.75 14.60 16.18
CA LEU A 71 17.28 13.51 15.38
C LEU A 71 18.27 14.01 14.31
N PRO A 72 19.27 13.19 13.94
CA PRO A 72 20.16 13.49 12.82
C PRO A 72 19.37 13.73 11.53
N SER A 73 19.84 14.65 10.68
CA SER A 73 19.16 14.99 9.42
C SER A 73 18.94 13.80 8.51
N GLN A 74 19.80 12.78 8.56
CA GLN A 74 19.65 11.52 7.80
C GLN A 74 18.38 10.75 8.21
N VAL A 75 18.07 10.71 9.51
CA VAL A 75 16.93 9.96 10.07
C VAL A 75 15.59 10.64 9.76
N VAL A 76 15.58 11.95 9.54
CA VAL A 76 14.36 12.72 9.20
C VAL A 76 14.22 13.01 7.71
N GLY A 77 15.17 12.55 6.89
CA GLY A 77 15.18 12.83 5.45
C GLY A 77 15.55 14.28 5.09
N GLY A 78 16.21 14.99 6.01
CA GLY A 78 16.50 16.42 5.88
C GLY A 78 15.44 17.27 6.57
N LYS A 79 15.89 18.20 7.44
CA LYS A 79 15.02 19.03 8.30
C LYS A 79 14.01 19.83 7.48
N GLU A 80 14.49 20.57 6.49
CA GLU A 80 13.65 21.41 5.64
C GLU A 80 12.61 20.58 4.86
N LEU A 81 13.07 19.46 4.29
CA LEU A 81 12.22 18.58 3.49
C LEU A 81 11.10 17.98 4.34
N ALA A 82 11.41 17.50 5.55
CA ALA A 82 10.44 16.95 6.48
C ALA A 82 9.41 17.99 6.95
N LEU A 83 9.85 19.20 7.27
CA LEU A 83 8.96 20.29 7.70
C LEU A 83 8.03 20.75 6.58
N ILE A 84 8.55 20.90 5.35
CA ILE A 84 7.70 21.24 4.20
C ILE A 84 6.68 20.12 3.94
N TYR A 85 7.15 18.86 3.93
CA TYR A 85 6.24 17.72 3.77
C TYR A 85 5.21 17.61 4.91
N GLY A 86 5.59 18.05 6.11
CA GLY A 86 4.72 18.13 7.28
C GLY A 86 3.48 19.00 7.10
N GLY A 87 3.50 19.97 6.19
CA GLY A 87 2.31 20.74 5.78
C GLY A 87 1.15 19.85 5.31
N ARG A 88 1.44 18.63 4.85
CA ARG A 88 0.45 17.60 4.53
C ARG A 88 -0.46 17.20 5.70
N LEU A 89 0.00 17.35 6.94
CA LEU A 89 -0.82 17.09 8.13
C LEU A 89 -2.06 17.98 8.15
N PHE A 90 -1.92 19.25 7.74
CA PHE A 90 -3.04 20.19 7.70
C PHE A 90 -3.98 19.95 6.52
N SER A 91 -3.44 19.62 5.34
CA SER A 91 -4.29 19.26 4.20
C SER A 91 -5.10 17.99 4.50
N ALA A 92 -4.52 17.01 5.19
CA ALA A 92 -5.22 15.80 5.61
C ALA A 92 -6.35 16.08 6.61
N ALA A 93 -6.17 17.06 7.52
CA ALA A 93 -7.23 17.48 8.45
C ALA A 93 -8.44 18.08 7.73
N LEU A 94 -8.19 18.81 6.66
CA LEU A 94 -9.23 19.48 5.85
C LEU A 94 -9.86 18.53 4.80
N LYS A 95 -9.21 17.40 4.50
CA LYS A 95 -9.68 16.47 3.48
C LYS A 95 -11.00 15.80 3.90
N ALA A 96 -12.08 16.16 3.24
CA ALA A 96 -13.43 15.73 3.55
C ALA A 96 -13.96 14.61 2.63
N ASN A 97 -13.06 13.74 2.10
CA ASN A 97 -13.42 12.61 1.25
C ASN A 97 -14.39 11.62 1.94
N TRP A 98 -14.25 11.44 3.25
CA TRP A 98 -15.15 10.61 4.05
C TRP A 98 -16.61 11.07 3.98
N ALA A 99 -16.84 12.39 3.91
CA ALA A 99 -18.19 12.95 3.79
C ALA A 99 -18.84 12.60 2.45
N LEU A 100 -18.08 12.69 1.33
CA LEU A 100 -18.56 12.27 0.01
C LEU A 100 -18.75 10.75 -0.08
N ARG A 101 -17.87 9.97 0.52
CA ARG A 101 -18.01 8.51 0.61
C ARG A 101 -19.26 8.10 1.38
N GLY A 102 -19.55 8.79 2.49
CA GLY A 102 -20.78 8.54 3.28
C GLY A 102 -22.07 8.90 2.54
N ARG A 103 -21.97 9.78 1.51
CA ARG A 103 -23.08 10.13 0.61
C ARG A 103 -23.18 9.24 -0.64
N ASP A 104 -22.34 8.24 -0.73
CA ASP A 104 -22.21 7.36 -1.92
C ASP A 104 -21.75 8.11 -3.20
N GLU A 105 -21.06 9.25 -3.04
CA GLU A 105 -20.54 10.07 -4.14
C GLU A 105 -19.11 9.66 -4.51
N MET A 106 -18.87 8.35 -4.70
CA MET A 106 -17.54 7.80 -5.02
C MET A 106 -16.94 8.36 -6.31
N GLY A 107 -17.79 8.68 -7.30
CA GLY A 107 -17.34 9.31 -8.55
C GLY A 107 -16.67 10.66 -8.32
N GLN A 108 -17.16 11.47 -7.37
CA GLN A 108 -16.54 12.76 -7.01
C GLN A 108 -15.22 12.58 -6.26
N VAL A 109 -15.13 11.55 -5.43
CA VAL A 109 -13.88 11.18 -4.75
C VAL A 109 -12.82 10.78 -5.79
N ALA A 110 -13.18 9.91 -6.73
CA ALA A 110 -12.28 9.45 -7.79
C ALA A 110 -11.85 10.59 -8.72
N ALA A 111 -12.78 11.48 -9.14
CA ALA A 111 -12.48 12.62 -9.99
C ALA A 111 -11.48 13.59 -9.32
N GLY A 112 -11.68 13.90 -8.03
CA GLY A 112 -10.74 14.72 -7.27
C GLY A 112 -9.36 14.11 -7.17
N MET A 113 -9.27 12.80 -6.88
CA MET A 113 -7.98 12.08 -6.81
C MET A 113 -7.30 12.05 -8.19
N LEU A 114 -8.04 11.84 -9.26
CA LEU A 114 -7.49 11.86 -10.61
C LEU A 114 -6.92 13.24 -10.94
N LEU A 115 -7.67 14.30 -10.65
CA LEU A 115 -7.21 15.68 -10.86
C LEU A 115 -5.93 15.97 -10.08
N GLN A 116 -5.86 15.62 -8.80
CA GLN A 116 -4.66 15.75 -7.98
C GLN A 116 -3.47 15.04 -8.61
N ASN A 117 -3.64 13.77 -9.00
CA ASN A 117 -2.56 12.96 -9.55
C ASN A 117 -2.08 13.48 -10.92
N LEU A 118 -2.98 13.94 -11.77
CA LEU A 118 -2.63 14.56 -13.05
C LEU A 118 -1.86 15.87 -12.87
N LEU A 119 -2.29 16.74 -11.96
CA LEU A 119 -1.58 17.98 -11.63
C LEU A 119 -0.19 17.69 -11.06
N TYR A 120 -0.09 16.72 -10.17
CA TYR A 120 1.19 16.32 -9.60
C TYR A 120 2.12 15.74 -10.68
N ALA A 121 1.63 14.85 -11.53
CA ALA A 121 2.41 14.28 -12.64
C ALA A 121 2.86 15.36 -13.63
N ALA A 122 1.98 16.28 -14.01
CA ALA A 122 2.33 17.41 -14.88
C ALA A 122 3.38 18.33 -14.23
N GLY A 123 3.24 18.60 -12.93
CA GLY A 123 4.21 19.40 -12.16
C GLY A 123 5.58 18.73 -12.09
N ILE A 124 5.64 17.41 -11.83
CA ILE A 124 6.90 16.65 -11.85
C ILE A 124 7.51 16.66 -13.26
N PHE A 125 6.72 16.46 -14.30
CA PHE A 125 7.21 16.49 -15.68
C PHE A 125 7.79 17.86 -16.07
N ALA A 126 7.16 18.95 -15.62
CA ALA A 126 7.69 20.29 -15.78
C ALA A 126 8.98 20.50 -14.97
N LEU A 127 9.04 19.96 -13.75
CA LEU A 127 10.21 20.06 -12.87
C LEU A 127 11.46 19.38 -13.43
N VAL A 128 11.30 18.22 -14.08
CA VAL A 128 12.40 17.47 -14.71
C VAL A 128 13.09 18.29 -15.80
N ARG A 129 12.37 19.23 -16.42
CA ARG A 129 12.91 20.13 -17.46
C ARG A 129 13.61 21.38 -16.90
N CYS A 130 13.56 21.60 -15.58
CA CYS A 130 14.26 22.73 -14.96
C CYS A 130 15.77 22.44 -14.84
N PRO A 131 16.64 23.43 -15.07
CA PRO A 131 18.09 23.27 -15.01
C PRO A 131 18.62 22.84 -13.64
N GLU A 132 17.94 23.23 -12.58
CA GLU A 132 18.29 22.91 -11.18
C GLU A 132 17.11 22.26 -10.46
N PRO A 133 16.96 20.93 -10.56
CA PRO A 133 15.89 20.23 -9.85
C PRO A 133 16.19 20.15 -8.34
N SER A 134 15.49 20.95 -7.53
CA SER A 134 15.55 20.86 -6.05
C SER A 134 14.59 19.82 -5.51
N ALA A 135 15.06 18.97 -4.56
CA ALA A 135 14.25 17.97 -3.87
C ALA A 135 13.03 18.59 -3.16
N ILE A 136 13.15 19.83 -2.70
CA ILE A 136 12.11 20.57 -1.98
C ILE A 136 10.88 20.86 -2.87
N ARG A 137 11.06 20.99 -4.18
CA ARG A 137 9.95 21.27 -5.12
C ARG A 137 8.96 20.11 -5.21
N VAL A 138 9.40 18.87 -4.98
CA VAL A 138 8.55 17.67 -5.05
C VAL A 138 7.44 17.70 -4.00
N PRO A 139 7.70 17.88 -2.69
CA PRO A 139 6.65 18.00 -1.69
C PRO A 139 5.78 19.25 -1.89
N ILE A 140 6.32 20.36 -2.37
CA ILE A 140 5.52 21.57 -2.68
C ILE A 140 4.49 21.28 -3.77
N LEU A 141 4.89 20.64 -4.87
CA LEU A 141 3.98 20.22 -5.93
C LEU A 141 2.92 19.25 -5.44
N PHE A 142 3.33 18.28 -4.58
CA PHE A 142 2.39 17.34 -4.00
C PHE A 142 1.35 18.05 -3.12
N MET A 143 1.77 18.99 -2.27
CA MET A 143 0.89 19.78 -1.42
C MET A 143 -0.03 20.70 -2.23
N ALA A 144 0.46 21.28 -3.32
CA ALA A 144 -0.37 22.06 -4.24
C ALA A 144 -1.50 21.21 -4.84
N GLY A 145 -1.18 19.96 -5.27
CA GLY A 145 -2.19 19.00 -5.71
C GLY A 145 -3.19 18.61 -4.61
N GLU A 146 -2.70 18.41 -3.37
CA GLU A 146 -3.59 18.14 -2.23
C GLU A 146 -4.49 19.35 -1.89
N ALA A 147 -3.98 20.57 -2.00
CA ALA A 147 -4.80 21.77 -1.81
C ALA A 147 -5.95 21.82 -2.83
N VAL A 148 -5.67 21.55 -4.10
CA VAL A 148 -6.72 21.45 -5.14
C VAL A 148 -7.74 20.37 -4.79
N LEU A 149 -7.28 19.20 -4.31
CA LEU A 149 -8.16 18.12 -3.88
C LEU A 149 -9.06 18.53 -2.72
N VAL A 150 -8.52 19.19 -1.71
CA VAL A 150 -9.30 19.72 -0.57
C VAL A 150 -10.34 20.72 -1.05
N LEU A 151 -9.95 21.67 -1.90
CA LEU A 151 -10.86 22.65 -2.48
C LEU A 151 -11.97 21.99 -3.30
N TRP A 152 -11.64 20.97 -4.08
CA TRP A 152 -12.64 20.18 -4.81
C TRP A 152 -13.67 19.56 -3.89
N TYR A 153 -13.25 18.85 -2.85
CA TYR A 153 -14.17 18.18 -1.93
C TYR A 153 -15.02 19.18 -1.14
N LEU A 154 -14.41 20.23 -0.60
CA LEU A 154 -15.13 21.26 0.15
C LEU A 154 -16.09 22.04 -0.76
N GLY A 155 -15.70 22.32 -2.00
CA GLY A 155 -16.55 22.96 -3.00
C GLY A 155 -17.80 22.13 -3.32
N ARG A 156 -17.63 20.81 -3.52
CA ARG A 156 -18.77 19.89 -3.73
C ARG A 156 -19.69 19.83 -2.53
N LEU A 157 -19.13 19.76 -1.32
CA LEU A 157 -19.93 19.74 -0.10
C LEU A 157 -20.64 21.10 0.14
N LYS A 158 -19.99 22.23 -0.12
CA LYS A 158 -20.61 23.56 0.00
C LYS A 158 -21.76 23.76 -0.98
N ALA A 159 -21.64 23.23 -2.20
CA ALA A 159 -22.72 23.25 -3.19
C ALA A 159 -23.94 22.45 -2.73
N ALA A 160 -23.72 21.30 -2.07
CA ALA A 160 -24.79 20.47 -1.52
C ALA A 160 -25.37 21.01 -0.21
N TYR A 161 -24.56 21.71 0.59
CA TYR A 161 -24.93 22.26 1.90
C TYR A 161 -24.50 23.72 2.02
N PRO A 162 -25.34 24.70 1.61
CA PRO A 162 -24.98 26.12 1.67
C PRO A 162 -24.57 26.61 3.07
N ARG A 163 -25.12 25.99 4.13
CA ARG A 163 -24.81 26.31 5.54
C ARG A 163 -23.83 25.32 6.16
N LEU A 164 -22.87 24.80 5.39
CA LEU A 164 -21.94 23.75 5.82
C LEU A 164 -21.16 24.09 7.12
N TRP A 165 -20.82 25.35 7.34
CA TRP A 165 -20.01 25.82 8.49
C TRP A 165 -20.83 26.55 9.57
N GLY A 166 -22.13 26.73 9.38
CA GLY A 166 -22.99 27.53 10.28
C GLY A 166 -23.93 26.68 11.16
N ALA A 167 -23.87 25.35 11.06
CA ALA A 167 -24.73 24.49 11.87
C ALA A 167 -24.25 24.42 13.33
N PRO A 168 -25.17 24.42 14.32
CA PRO A 168 -24.80 24.30 15.73
C PRO A 168 -24.09 22.97 15.99
N ALA A 169 -23.02 23.02 16.77
CA ALA A 169 -22.27 21.83 17.17
C ALA A 169 -23.13 20.95 18.08
N GLN A 170 -23.26 19.69 17.78
CA GLN A 170 -23.87 18.73 18.68
C GLN A 170 -22.85 18.33 19.75
N ASN A 171 -23.12 18.69 21.01
CA ASN A 171 -22.22 18.39 22.12
C ASN A 171 -22.01 16.88 22.32
N GLY A 172 -20.77 16.48 22.58
CA GLY A 172 -20.41 15.08 22.90
C GLY A 172 -20.11 14.17 21.71
N ILE A 173 -20.45 14.52 20.46
CA ILE A 173 -20.19 13.66 19.28
C ILE A 173 -18.68 13.44 19.07
N ALA A 174 -17.87 14.50 19.19
CA ALA A 174 -16.43 14.41 18.97
C ALA A 174 -15.76 13.45 19.96
N ALA A 175 -16.15 13.50 21.25
CA ALA A 175 -15.60 12.61 22.27
C ALA A 175 -15.99 11.14 22.05
N THR A 176 -17.24 10.89 21.67
CA THR A 176 -17.72 9.53 21.36
C THR A 176 -17.00 8.97 20.13
N LEU A 177 -16.92 9.75 19.05
CA LEU A 177 -16.19 9.35 17.83
C LEU A 177 -14.73 9.04 18.14
N LEU A 178 -14.06 9.87 18.94
CA LEU A 178 -12.66 9.67 19.31
C LEU A 178 -12.47 8.36 20.09
N ARG A 179 -13.32 8.12 21.10
CA ARG A 179 -13.27 6.90 21.90
C ARG A 179 -13.43 5.64 21.05
N ASP A 180 -14.40 5.65 20.14
CA ASP A 180 -14.70 4.50 19.29
C ASP A 180 -13.65 4.28 18.19
N SER A 181 -12.96 5.34 17.75
CA SER A 181 -11.98 5.29 16.68
C SER A 181 -10.56 4.92 17.13
N LEU A 182 -10.20 5.11 18.39
CA LEU A 182 -8.85 4.80 18.93
C LEU A 182 -8.35 3.39 18.62
N PRO A 183 -9.15 2.30 18.76
CA PRO A 183 -8.72 0.95 18.40
C PRO A 183 -8.40 0.81 16.90
N VAL A 184 -9.14 1.52 16.04
CA VAL A 184 -8.90 1.54 14.59
C VAL A 184 -7.63 2.31 14.26
N ALA A 185 -7.38 3.43 14.95
CA ALA A 185 -6.13 4.17 14.81
C ALA A 185 -4.93 3.31 15.19
N ALA A 186 -4.98 2.61 16.34
CA ALA A 186 -3.92 1.69 16.76
C ALA A 186 -3.66 0.59 15.72
N SER A 187 -4.70 -0.02 15.15
CA SER A 187 -4.56 -1.02 14.08
C SER A 187 -3.92 -0.46 12.82
N LYS A 188 -4.27 0.79 12.43
CA LYS A 188 -3.65 1.47 11.28
C LYS A 188 -2.17 1.76 11.53
N THR A 189 -1.80 2.19 12.75
CA THR A 189 -0.41 2.46 13.12
C THR A 189 0.44 1.19 13.02
N LEU A 190 -0.05 0.05 13.52
CA LEU A 190 0.65 -1.23 13.42
C LEU A 190 0.86 -1.65 11.96
N ARG A 191 -0.18 -1.51 11.13
CA ARG A 191 -0.05 -1.84 9.68
C ARG A 191 0.93 -0.92 8.96
N LEU A 192 0.96 0.36 9.29
CA LEU A 192 1.89 1.30 8.69
C LEU A 192 3.33 0.97 9.07
N GLY A 193 3.57 0.53 10.32
CA GLY A 193 4.86 0.02 10.79
C GLY A 193 5.41 -1.09 9.90
N PHE A 194 4.54 -1.97 9.42
CA PHE A 194 4.92 -3.04 8.51
C PHE A 194 5.32 -2.54 7.11
N HIS A 195 4.65 -1.50 6.60
CA HIS A 195 4.86 -1.06 5.21
C HIS A 195 5.89 0.06 5.03
N GLU A 196 5.98 0.98 5.98
CA GLU A 196 6.86 2.16 5.86
C GLU A 196 8.03 2.11 6.84
N GLY A 197 8.06 1.11 7.76
CA GLY A 197 9.06 0.99 8.81
C GLY A 197 10.47 0.80 8.28
N ASP A 198 10.62 0.09 7.16
CA ASP A 198 11.92 -0.16 6.54
C ASP A 198 12.66 1.11 6.15
N LEU A 199 11.95 2.12 5.65
CA LEU A 199 12.58 3.40 5.28
C LEU A 199 13.15 4.14 6.49
N LEU A 200 12.44 4.08 7.62
CA LEU A 200 12.93 4.69 8.88
C LEU A 200 14.07 3.88 9.48
N LEU A 201 14.00 2.54 9.44
CA LEU A 201 15.09 1.68 9.88
C LEU A 201 16.34 1.89 9.02
N LEU A 202 16.19 1.98 7.71
CA LEU A 202 17.29 2.27 6.79
C LEU A 202 17.93 3.65 7.05
N ALA A 203 17.10 4.66 7.31
CA ALA A 203 17.59 5.99 7.65
C ALA A 203 18.37 6.01 8.96
N TRP A 204 17.99 5.16 9.92
CA TRP A 204 18.64 5.08 11.22
C TRP A 204 19.85 4.16 11.24
N LEU A 205 19.78 3.00 10.56
CA LEU A 205 20.80 1.93 10.63
C LEU A 205 21.75 1.92 9.43
N SER A 206 21.50 2.71 8.38
CA SER A 206 22.26 2.69 7.13
C SER A 206 22.45 4.11 6.57
N THR A 207 22.34 4.29 5.26
CA THR A 207 22.54 5.57 4.57
C THR A 207 21.31 6.02 3.80
N ALA A 208 21.23 7.34 3.53
CA ALA A 208 20.16 7.89 2.69
C ALA A 208 20.15 7.29 1.27
N ALA A 209 21.32 6.94 0.72
CA ALA A 209 21.42 6.27 -0.58
C ALA A 209 20.79 4.87 -0.55
N GLN A 210 21.05 4.08 0.51
CA GLN A 210 20.42 2.77 0.70
C GLN A 210 18.90 2.87 0.84
N ALA A 211 18.41 3.87 1.57
CA ALA A 211 16.97 4.16 1.62
C ALA A 211 16.41 4.53 0.23
N GLY A 212 17.17 5.27 -0.59
CA GLY A 212 16.81 5.60 -1.97
C GLY A 212 16.74 4.38 -2.88
N PHE A 213 17.71 3.49 -2.81
CA PHE A 213 17.69 2.23 -3.57
C PHE A 213 16.54 1.33 -3.16
N PHE A 214 16.29 1.19 -1.85
CA PHE A 214 15.14 0.44 -1.35
C PHE A 214 13.82 1.05 -1.80
N LEU A 215 13.69 2.38 -1.77
CA LEU A 215 12.47 3.09 -2.16
C LEU A 215 12.06 2.80 -3.61
N VAL A 216 13.03 2.68 -4.55
CA VAL A 216 12.76 2.31 -5.95
C VAL A 216 12.06 0.95 -6.02
N GLY A 217 12.65 -0.07 -5.41
CA GLY A 217 12.06 -1.41 -5.37
C GLY A 217 10.71 -1.42 -4.65
N HIS A 218 10.64 -0.78 -3.48
CA HIS A 218 9.45 -0.70 -2.65
C HIS A 218 8.26 -0.06 -3.38
N ARG A 219 8.46 0.99 -4.19
CA ARG A 219 7.39 1.63 -4.98
C ARG A 219 6.80 0.70 -6.03
N ILE A 220 7.62 -0.08 -6.70
CA ILE A 220 7.16 -1.06 -7.70
C ILE A 220 6.39 -2.19 -7.01
N VAL A 221 6.94 -2.73 -5.91
CA VAL A 221 6.31 -3.78 -5.10
C VAL A 221 4.95 -3.32 -4.55
N THR A 222 4.89 -2.12 -3.96
CA THR A 222 3.64 -1.59 -3.40
C THR A 222 2.59 -1.29 -4.47
N ALA A 223 2.99 -0.86 -5.67
CA ALA A 223 2.06 -0.67 -6.78
C ALA A 223 1.42 -2.00 -7.20
N LEU A 224 2.22 -3.05 -7.43
CA LEU A 224 1.72 -4.39 -7.78
C LEU A 224 0.87 -4.98 -6.65
N ALA A 225 1.35 -4.89 -5.40
CA ALA A 225 0.62 -5.37 -4.23
C ALA A 225 -0.74 -4.68 -4.06
N SER A 226 -0.81 -3.35 -4.28
CA SER A 226 -2.05 -2.59 -4.17
C SER A 226 -3.12 -3.08 -5.14
N VAL A 227 -2.75 -3.35 -6.39
CA VAL A 227 -3.71 -3.88 -7.38
C VAL A 227 -4.15 -5.30 -7.00
N ALA A 228 -3.23 -6.18 -6.59
CA ALA A 228 -3.57 -7.53 -6.13
C ALA A 228 -4.54 -7.49 -4.92
N LEU A 229 -4.31 -6.58 -3.97
CA LEU A 229 -5.20 -6.39 -2.82
C LEU A 229 -6.57 -5.83 -3.19
N LEU A 230 -6.68 -4.97 -4.21
CA LEU A 230 -7.97 -4.51 -4.72
C LEU A 230 -8.83 -5.67 -5.23
N PHE A 231 -8.24 -6.61 -5.96
CA PHE A 231 -8.95 -7.84 -6.38
C PHE A 231 -9.38 -8.68 -5.18
N GLN A 232 -8.54 -8.84 -4.17
CA GLN A 232 -8.90 -9.54 -2.93
C GLN A 232 -10.06 -8.85 -2.18
N GLN A 233 -10.06 -7.52 -2.14
CA GLN A 233 -11.11 -6.75 -1.48
C GLN A 233 -12.45 -6.83 -2.23
N SER A 234 -12.44 -6.82 -3.56
CA SER A 234 -13.65 -6.94 -4.37
C SER A 234 -14.32 -8.32 -4.21
N ALA A 235 -13.54 -9.37 -3.96
CA ALA A 235 -14.06 -10.72 -3.73
C ALA A 235 -14.64 -10.93 -2.31
N PHE A 236 -14.31 -10.08 -1.34
CA PHE A 236 -14.68 -10.26 0.07
C PHE A 236 -16.20 -10.33 0.34
N PRO A 237 -17.06 -9.46 -0.27
CA PRO A 237 -18.52 -9.55 -0.07
C PRO A 237 -19.11 -10.89 -0.52
N SER A 238 -18.70 -11.40 -1.69
CA SER A 238 -19.11 -12.70 -2.20
C SER A 238 -18.65 -13.85 -1.31
N LEU A 239 -17.41 -13.77 -0.83
CA LEU A 239 -16.86 -14.73 0.12
C LEU A 239 -17.64 -14.76 1.43
N SER A 240 -18.03 -13.59 1.95
CA SER A 240 -18.81 -13.47 3.19
C SER A 240 -20.17 -14.14 3.07
N ARG A 241 -20.87 -13.93 1.95
CA ARG A 241 -22.15 -14.61 1.68
C ARG A 241 -22.02 -16.13 1.59
N LEU A 242 -20.98 -16.62 0.89
CA LEU A 242 -20.71 -18.05 0.75
C LEU A 242 -20.25 -18.72 2.06
N SER A 243 -19.74 -17.96 3.02
CA SER A 243 -19.23 -18.50 4.29
C SER A 243 -20.33 -18.97 5.24
N GLU A 244 -21.57 -18.51 5.07
CA GLU A 244 -22.73 -18.88 5.89
C GLU A 244 -23.18 -20.33 5.61
N ASP A 245 -23.11 -20.79 4.36
CA ASP A 245 -23.67 -22.08 3.97
C ASP A 245 -22.70 -23.26 4.03
N ARG A 246 -21.48 -23.17 3.43
CA ARG A 246 -20.53 -24.28 3.36
C ARG A 246 -19.07 -23.81 3.30
N VAL A 247 -18.23 -24.35 4.21
CA VAL A 247 -16.79 -24.04 4.28
C VAL A 247 -16.05 -24.35 2.97
N GLY A 248 -16.36 -25.48 2.32
CA GLY A 248 -15.69 -25.90 1.09
C GLY A 248 -15.87 -24.90 -0.05
N ARG A 249 -17.12 -24.47 -0.32
CA ARG A 249 -17.42 -23.54 -1.43
C ARG A 249 -16.71 -22.20 -1.31
N SER A 250 -16.65 -21.64 -0.10
CA SER A 250 -15.98 -20.35 0.12
C SER A 250 -14.46 -20.44 -0.02
N LEU A 251 -13.86 -21.56 0.39
CA LEU A 251 -12.43 -21.80 0.20
C LEU A 251 -12.08 -22.04 -1.27
N ASP A 252 -12.91 -22.78 -2.00
CA ASP A 252 -12.72 -23.00 -3.44
C ASP A 252 -12.89 -21.70 -4.24
N PHE A 253 -13.86 -20.85 -3.87
CA PHE A 253 -13.99 -19.52 -4.43
C PHE A 253 -12.75 -18.68 -4.17
N GLN A 254 -12.25 -18.65 -2.93
CA GLN A 254 -11.05 -17.90 -2.58
C GLN A 254 -9.80 -18.41 -3.31
N ARG A 255 -9.66 -19.72 -3.50
CA ARG A 255 -8.58 -20.32 -4.32
C ARG A 255 -8.67 -19.84 -5.78
N SER A 256 -9.88 -19.80 -6.35
CA SER A 256 -10.06 -19.31 -7.72
C SER A 256 -9.67 -17.83 -7.85
N VAL A 257 -10.04 -16.99 -6.88
CA VAL A 257 -9.60 -15.58 -6.84
C VAL A 257 -8.08 -15.47 -6.72
N SER A 258 -7.48 -16.22 -5.79
CA SER A 258 -6.01 -16.22 -5.61
C SER A 258 -5.29 -16.71 -6.86
N ARG A 259 -5.78 -17.74 -7.53
CA ARG A 259 -5.25 -18.23 -8.82
C ARG A 259 -5.31 -17.16 -9.90
N GLY A 260 -6.45 -16.46 -10.04
CA GLY A 260 -6.60 -15.38 -11.01
C GLY A 260 -5.58 -14.25 -10.77
N ILE A 261 -5.37 -13.88 -9.52
CA ILE A 261 -4.36 -12.88 -9.14
C ILE A 261 -2.96 -13.38 -9.49
N LEU A 262 -2.57 -14.59 -9.07
CA LEU A 262 -1.26 -15.13 -9.38
C LEU A 262 -1.03 -15.24 -10.89
N LEU A 263 -2.03 -15.70 -11.64
CA LEU A 263 -1.96 -15.81 -13.11
C LEU A 263 -1.60 -14.46 -13.76
N CYS A 264 -2.24 -13.38 -13.34
CA CYS A 264 -2.03 -12.05 -13.91
C CYS A 264 -0.75 -11.38 -13.41
N PHE A 265 -0.37 -11.62 -12.14
CA PHE A 265 0.73 -10.88 -11.53
C PHE A 265 2.08 -11.61 -11.55
N MET A 266 2.10 -12.95 -11.71
CA MET A 266 3.37 -13.69 -11.78
C MET A 266 4.27 -13.26 -12.96
N PRO A 267 3.77 -13.00 -14.19
CA PRO A 267 4.64 -12.55 -15.26
C PRO A 267 5.40 -11.24 -14.96
N PRO A 268 4.77 -10.13 -14.54
CA PRO A 268 5.51 -8.92 -14.18
C PRO A 268 6.41 -9.11 -12.96
N ILE A 269 6.04 -9.95 -11.98
CA ILE A 269 6.86 -10.26 -10.81
C ILE A 269 8.13 -11.02 -11.24
N VAL A 270 7.98 -12.08 -12.06
CA VAL A 270 9.11 -12.87 -12.56
C VAL A 270 10.02 -12.03 -13.45
N THR A 271 9.43 -11.21 -14.32
CA THR A 271 10.18 -10.26 -15.14
C THR A 271 11.04 -9.33 -14.26
N GLY A 272 10.43 -8.69 -13.27
CA GLY A 272 11.16 -7.80 -12.39
C GLY A 272 12.15 -8.51 -11.47
N ALA A 273 11.88 -9.77 -11.09
CA ALA A 273 12.79 -10.57 -10.28
C ALA A 273 14.05 -11.00 -11.05
N VAL A 274 13.91 -11.35 -12.33
CA VAL A 274 15.05 -11.80 -13.16
C VAL A 274 15.74 -10.64 -13.86
N LEU A 275 14.98 -9.65 -14.32
CA LEU A 275 15.47 -8.51 -15.09
C LEU A 275 15.50 -7.21 -14.26
N GLY A 276 15.54 -7.32 -12.92
CA GLY A 276 15.50 -6.15 -12.03
C GLY A 276 16.62 -5.15 -12.31
N ASP A 277 17.85 -5.62 -12.49
CA ASP A 277 18.99 -4.76 -12.77
C ASP A 277 18.86 -4.00 -14.10
N PRO A 278 18.64 -4.65 -15.28
CA PRO A 278 18.45 -3.92 -16.53
C PRO A 278 17.20 -3.04 -16.53
N LEU A 279 16.13 -3.42 -15.86
CA LEU A 279 14.93 -2.60 -15.75
C LEU A 279 15.18 -1.34 -14.91
N VAL A 280 15.85 -1.46 -13.79
CA VAL A 280 16.18 -0.30 -12.94
C VAL A 280 17.12 0.65 -13.67
N ARG A 281 18.16 0.15 -14.34
CA ARG A 281 19.07 0.98 -15.16
C ARG A 281 18.31 1.73 -16.25
N LEU A 282 17.40 1.04 -16.95
CA LEU A 282 16.60 1.64 -18.02
C LEU A 282 15.65 2.73 -17.51
N LEU A 283 15.00 2.53 -16.36
CA LEU A 283 13.95 3.43 -15.84
C LEU A 283 14.51 4.55 -14.96
N PHE A 284 15.58 4.29 -14.19
CA PHE A 284 16.09 5.19 -13.16
C PHE A 284 17.55 5.63 -13.41
N GLY A 285 18.24 4.99 -14.37
CA GLY A 285 19.64 5.28 -14.72
C GLY A 285 20.65 4.45 -13.93
N GLU A 286 21.93 4.55 -14.33
CA GLU A 286 23.04 3.75 -13.79
C GLU A 286 23.29 3.96 -12.28
N GLU A 287 23.05 5.15 -11.77
CA GLU A 287 23.19 5.46 -10.34
C GLU A 287 22.32 4.57 -9.45
N PHE A 288 21.18 4.12 -9.96
CA PHE A 288 20.23 3.26 -9.23
C PHE A 288 20.44 1.77 -9.46
N ALA A 289 21.50 1.35 -10.16
CA ALA A 289 21.78 -0.06 -10.40
C ALA A 289 21.68 -0.96 -9.15
N PRO A 290 22.19 -0.56 -7.95
CA PRO A 290 22.06 -1.37 -6.74
C PRO A 290 20.61 -1.67 -6.34
N ALA A 291 19.64 -0.84 -6.76
CA ALA A 291 18.22 -1.09 -6.49
C ALA A 291 17.65 -2.27 -7.29
N GLY A 292 18.33 -2.72 -8.36
CA GLY A 292 17.91 -3.89 -9.14
C GLY A 292 17.85 -5.15 -8.31
N ALA A 293 18.90 -5.47 -7.57
CA ALA A 293 18.93 -6.63 -6.67
C ALA A 293 17.90 -6.53 -5.52
N ILE A 294 17.67 -5.32 -4.99
CA ILE A 294 16.65 -5.04 -3.98
C ILE A 294 15.26 -5.30 -4.55
N LEU A 295 14.97 -4.81 -5.76
CA LEU A 295 13.72 -5.05 -6.47
C LEU A 295 13.48 -6.55 -6.70
N SER A 296 14.49 -7.27 -7.21
CA SER A 296 14.41 -8.70 -7.49
C SER A 296 13.99 -9.51 -6.27
N ILE A 297 14.55 -9.22 -5.10
CA ILE A 297 14.19 -9.90 -3.84
C ILE A 297 12.80 -9.45 -3.36
N SER A 298 12.56 -8.14 -3.31
CA SER A 298 11.32 -7.59 -2.75
C SER A 298 10.07 -8.04 -3.49
N LEU A 299 10.15 -8.29 -4.81
CA LEU A 299 9.03 -8.77 -5.62
C LEU A 299 8.49 -10.13 -5.16
N ALA A 300 9.31 -10.96 -4.51
CA ALA A 300 8.85 -12.21 -3.92
C ALA A 300 7.81 -12.01 -2.80
N ALA A 301 7.75 -10.83 -2.19
CA ALA A 301 6.75 -10.51 -1.18
C ALA A 301 5.33 -10.40 -1.77
N VAL A 302 5.17 -10.00 -3.05
CA VAL A 302 3.85 -9.76 -3.65
C VAL A 302 2.96 -11.02 -3.69
N PRO A 303 3.41 -12.18 -4.21
CA PRO A 303 2.60 -13.39 -4.19
C PRO A 303 2.33 -13.90 -2.77
N LEU A 304 3.28 -13.75 -1.83
CA LEU A 304 3.08 -14.12 -0.43
C LEU A 304 1.98 -13.29 0.21
N LEU A 305 2.01 -11.97 0.01
CA LEU A 305 0.99 -11.03 0.47
C LEU A 305 -0.37 -11.29 -0.17
N ALA A 306 -0.45 -11.56 -1.47
CA ALA A 306 -1.70 -11.83 -2.16
C ALA A 306 -2.37 -13.12 -1.65
N LEU A 307 -1.60 -14.17 -1.41
CA LEU A 307 -2.08 -15.44 -0.86
C LEU A 307 -2.51 -15.29 0.60
N SER A 308 -1.70 -14.62 1.44
CA SER A 308 -2.04 -14.38 2.84
C SER A 308 -3.30 -13.52 2.99
N ALA A 309 -3.47 -12.49 2.15
CA ALA A 309 -4.69 -11.67 2.13
C ALA A 309 -5.95 -12.48 1.83
N GLY A 310 -5.86 -13.44 0.91
CA GLY A 310 -6.96 -14.37 0.62
C GLY A 310 -7.34 -15.25 1.82
N LEU A 311 -6.35 -15.76 2.55
CA LEU A 311 -6.57 -16.52 3.78
C LEU A 311 -7.15 -15.65 4.90
N HIS A 312 -6.69 -14.41 5.00
CA HIS A 312 -7.24 -13.42 5.93
C HIS A 312 -8.72 -13.16 5.64
N ASN A 313 -9.11 -13.01 4.37
CA ASN A 313 -10.50 -12.87 3.97
C ASN A 313 -11.35 -14.07 4.45
N CYS A 314 -10.84 -15.31 4.30
CA CYS A 314 -11.52 -16.51 4.80
C CYS A 314 -11.67 -16.50 6.33
N LEU A 315 -10.65 -16.06 7.07
CA LEU A 315 -10.70 -15.97 8.54
C LEU A 315 -11.66 -14.87 9.00
N LEU A 316 -11.60 -13.70 8.36
CA LEU A 316 -12.47 -12.55 8.68
C LEU A 316 -13.95 -12.84 8.38
N ALA A 317 -14.25 -13.42 7.23
CA ALA A 317 -15.61 -13.80 6.85
C ALA A 317 -16.26 -14.77 7.85
N ARG A 318 -15.45 -15.46 8.66
CA ARG A 318 -15.89 -16.39 9.72
C ARG A 318 -15.70 -15.85 11.14
N GLY A 319 -15.58 -14.53 11.30
CA GLY A 319 -15.50 -13.88 12.60
C GLY A 319 -14.22 -14.19 13.40
N ARG A 320 -13.08 -14.43 12.72
CA ARG A 320 -11.80 -14.75 13.37
C ARG A 320 -10.73 -13.65 13.20
N PRO A 321 -11.01 -12.38 13.54
CA PRO A 321 -10.06 -11.29 13.39
C PRO A 321 -8.81 -11.47 14.26
N ARG A 322 -8.94 -12.13 15.43
CA ARG A 322 -7.79 -12.40 16.32
C ARG A 322 -6.75 -13.31 15.68
N ALA A 323 -7.18 -14.27 14.84
CA ALA A 323 -6.27 -15.15 14.12
C ALA A 323 -5.47 -14.38 13.05
N VAL A 324 -6.12 -13.46 12.35
CA VAL A 324 -5.46 -12.55 11.39
C VAL A 324 -4.46 -11.65 12.11
N LEU A 325 -4.88 -11.06 13.24
CA LEU A 325 -4.00 -10.19 14.03
C LEU A 325 -2.76 -10.95 14.54
N ALA A 326 -2.92 -12.19 15.02
CA ALA A 326 -1.80 -13.01 15.50
C ALA A 326 -0.82 -13.34 14.37
N ALA A 327 -1.31 -13.77 13.20
CA ALA A 327 -0.46 -14.09 12.05
C ALA A 327 0.29 -12.85 11.54
N THR A 328 -0.42 -11.75 11.33
CA THR A 328 0.19 -10.47 10.89
C THR A 328 1.16 -9.94 11.93
N GLY A 329 0.80 -9.94 13.22
CA GLY A 329 1.67 -9.46 14.29
C GLY A 329 2.97 -10.27 14.41
N ALA A 330 2.89 -11.60 14.29
CA ALA A 330 4.08 -12.43 14.27
C ALA A 330 4.98 -12.16 13.07
N GLY A 331 4.41 -12.02 11.87
CA GLY A 331 5.16 -11.65 10.68
C GLY A 331 5.82 -10.27 10.79
N THR A 332 5.09 -9.28 11.33
CA THR A 332 5.64 -7.94 11.60
C THR A 332 6.82 -8.01 12.58
N LEU A 333 6.68 -8.78 13.65
CA LEU A 333 7.75 -8.94 14.63
C LEU A 333 9.00 -9.57 14.00
N VAL A 334 8.83 -10.65 13.22
CA VAL A 334 9.94 -11.28 12.51
C VAL A 334 10.58 -10.32 11.51
N HIS A 335 9.79 -9.60 10.73
CA HIS A 335 10.27 -8.58 9.80
C HIS A 335 11.13 -7.52 10.52
N LEU A 336 10.63 -6.95 11.63
CA LEU A 336 11.36 -5.95 12.38
C LEU A 336 12.66 -6.50 12.99
N LEU A 337 12.63 -7.69 13.59
CA LEU A 337 13.81 -8.30 14.19
C LEU A 337 14.88 -8.62 13.14
N LEU A 338 14.49 -9.17 11.99
CA LEU A 338 15.39 -9.43 10.87
C LEU A 338 15.89 -8.14 10.22
N GLY A 339 15.04 -7.12 10.12
CA GLY A 339 15.43 -5.79 9.66
C GLY A 339 16.52 -5.18 10.55
N LEU A 340 16.33 -5.22 11.87
CA LEU A 340 17.34 -4.74 12.83
C LEU A 340 18.66 -5.53 12.72
N ALA A 341 18.60 -6.83 12.41
CA ALA A 341 19.77 -7.68 12.28
C ALA A 341 20.50 -7.51 10.93
N TRP A 342 19.78 -7.37 9.81
CA TRP A 342 20.38 -7.43 8.47
C TRP A 342 20.61 -6.07 7.81
N ILE A 343 19.88 -5.04 8.19
CA ILE A 343 20.04 -3.69 7.62
C ILE A 343 21.44 -3.11 7.90
N PRO A 344 22.02 -3.25 9.11
CA PRO A 344 23.36 -2.70 9.37
C PRO A 344 24.44 -3.21 8.41
N ASP A 345 24.39 -4.52 8.05
CA ASP A 345 25.39 -5.13 7.20
C ASP A 345 25.06 -5.06 5.70
N SER A 346 23.79 -5.14 5.35
CA SER A 346 23.34 -5.32 3.96
C SER A 346 22.47 -4.17 3.42
N GLY A 347 22.21 -3.14 4.22
CA GLY A 347 21.42 -1.97 3.82
C GLY A 347 20.04 -2.34 3.25
N GLY A 348 19.71 -1.81 2.07
CA GLY A 348 18.44 -2.06 1.39
C GLY A 348 18.19 -3.53 1.03
N LEU A 349 19.23 -4.34 0.80
CA LEU A 349 19.10 -5.79 0.59
C LEU A 349 18.66 -6.50 1.87
N GLY A 350 19.17 -6.06 3.03
CA GLY A 350 18.74 -6.56 4.34
C GLY A 350 17.25 -6.31 4.58
N ALA A 351 16.79 -5.10 4.30
CA ALA A 351 15.37 -4.73 4.39
C ALA A 351 14.50 -5.58 3.45
N ALA A 352 14.91 -5.77 2.18
CA ALA A 352 14.18 -6.59 1.21
C ALA A 352 14.04 -8.06 1.66
N ARG A 353 15.12 -8.65 2.19
CA ARG A 353 15.09 -10.02 2.74
C ARG A 353 14.18 -10.12 3.96
N ALA A 354 14.26 -9.16 4.88
CA ALA A 354 13.42 -9.10 6.07
C ALA A 354 11.92 -9.01 5.71
N LEU A 355 11.57 -8.18 4.71
CA LEU A 355 10.21 -8.06 4.18
C LEU A 355 9.68 -9.41 3.68
N VAL A 356 10.45 -10.11 2.83
CA VAL A 356 10.04 -11.41 2.27
C VAL A 356 9.89 -12.46 3.37
N CYS A 357 10.81 -12.51 4.33
CA CYS A 357 10.72 -13.43 5.47
C CYS A 357 9.49 -13.13 6.35
N GLY A 358 9.20 -11.85 6.61
CA GLY A 358 8.01 -11.44 7.35
C GLY A 358 6.72 -11.89 6.67
N GLU A 359 6.57 -11.63 5.36
CA GLU A 359 5.42 -12.05 4.57
C GLU A 359 5.31 -13.60 4.48
N ALA A 360 6.43 -14.31 4.38
CA ALA A 360 6.44 -15.77 4.41
C ALA A 360 5.90 -16.31 5.75
N VAL A 361 6.28 -15.70 6.88
CA VAL A 361 5.75 -16.08 8.21
C VAL A 361 4.25 -15.80 8.28
N VAL A 362 3.77 -14.65 7.78
CA VAL A 362 2.33 -14.36 7.71
C VAL A 362 1.60 -15.43 6.92
N LEU A 363 2.09 -15.80 5.73
CA LEU A 363 1.47 -16.82 4.88
C LEU A 363 1.46 -18.19 5.56
N VAL A 364 2.58 -18.62 6.11
CA VAL A 364 2.70 -19.92 6.80
C VAL A 364 1.74 -20.01 7.99
N LEU A 365 1.74 -19.01 8.87
CA LEU A 365 0.86 -18.99 10.02
C LEU A 365 -0.61 -18.93 9.62
N SER A 366 -0.97 -18.11 8.65
CA SER A 366 -2.35 -18.02 8.13
C SER A 366 -2.78 -19.36 7.51
N SER A 367 -1.91 -20.03 6.76
CA SER A 367 -2.15 -21.35 6.19
C SER A 367 -2.34 -22.42 7.27
N LEU A 368 -1.51 -22.42 8.31
CA LEU A 368 -1.62 -23.34 9.45
C LEU A 368 -2.93 -23.12 10.23
N LEU A 369 -3.34 -21.86 10.44
CA LEU A 369 -4.59 -21.54 11.13
C LEU A 369 -5.82 -22.00 10.34
N VAL A 370 -5.81 -21.84 9.01
CA VAL A 370 -6.85 -22.35 8.11
C VAL A 370 -6.84 -23.87 8.10
N TRP A 371 -5.67 -24.50 7.93
CA TRP A 371 -5.54 -25.97 7.90
C TRP A 371 -5.95 -26.64 9.22
N LYS A 372 -5.49 -26.13 10.35
CA LYS A 372 -5.88 -26.69 11.67
C LYS A 372 -7.39 -26.68 11.88
N ARG A 373 -8.08 -25.69 11.34
CA ARG A 373 -9.52 -25.52 11.59
C ARG A 373 -10.40 -26.23 10.59
N TRP A 374 -10.02 -26.23 9.30
CA TRP A 374 -10.89 -26.75 8.23
C TRP A 374 -10.29 -27.91 7.45
N ARG A 375 -9.06 -28.30 7.77
CA ARG A 375 -8.33 -29.38 7.09
C ARG A 375 -8.20 -29.19 5.58
N VAL A 376 -8.16 -27.95 5.12
CA VAL A 376 -8.03 -27.58 3.72
C VAL A 376 -6.72 -26.83 3.50
N LEU A 377 -6.00 -27.24 2.46
CA LEU A 377 -4.76 -26.55 2.07
C LEU A 377 -5.08 -25.19 1.41
N ALA A 378 -4.25 -24.21 1.66
CA ALA A 378 -4.34 -22.89 1.05
C ALA A 378 -4.06 -22.90 -0.46
N VAL A 379 -3.21 -23.84 -0.89
CA VAL A 379 -2.69 -23.99 -2.25
C VAL A 379 -3.23 -25.28 -2.85
N ASP A 380 -3.69 -25.23 -4.08
CA ASP A 380 -4.15 -26.37 -4.87
C ASP A 380 -3.19 -26.71 -6.03
N ALA A 381 -3.43 -27.82 -6.71
CA ALA A 381 -2.60 -28.25 -7.83
C ALA A 381 -2.50 -27.20 -8.96
N ALA A 382 -3.59 -26.47 -9.24
CA ALA A 382 -3.60 -25.44 -10.27
C ALA A 382 -2.70 -24.26 -9.89
N THR A 383 -2.66 -23.87 -8.61
CA THR A 383 -1.73 -22.85 -8.10
C THR A 383 -0.27 -23.33 -8.27
N LEU A 384 0.02 -24.60 -7.97
CA LEU A 384 1.35 -25.16 -8.16
C LEU A 384 1.79 -25.12 -9.64
N TRP A 385 0.85 -25.39 -10.57
CA TRP A 385 1.14 -25.28 -12.00
C TRP A 385 1.45 -23.83 -12.44
N ILE A 386 0.76 -22.83 -11.90
CA ILE A 386 1.07 -21.42 -12.15
C ILE A 386 2.49 -21.08 -11.65
N LEU A 387 2.85 -21.57 -10.45
CA LEU A 387 4.20 -21.37 -9.91
C LEU A 387 5.26 -22.10 -10.75
N ALA A 388 4.98 -23.32 -11.23
CA ALA A 388 5.89 -24.05 -12.12
C ALA A 388 6.07 -23.34 -13.47
N ALA A 389 4.98 -22.82 -14.07
CA ALA A 389 5.03 -22.00 -15.29
C ALA A 389 5.84 -20.72 -15.08
N SER A 390 5.73 -20.10 -13.88
CA SER A 390 6.52 -18.95 -13.48
C SER A 390 8.01 -19.29 -13.37
N GLY A 391 8.34 -20.46 -12.81
CA GLY A 391 9.71 -20.98 -12.77
C GLY A 391 10.29 -21.25 -14.15
N LEU A 392 9.49 -21.79 -15.08
CA LEU A 392 9.89 -21.97 -16.48
C LEU A 392 10.16 -20.62 -17.17
N MET A 393 9.28 -19.63 -16.96
CA MET A 393 9.50 -18.28 -17.44
C MET A 393 10.81 -17.69 -16.92
N ALA A 394 11.07 -17.84 -15.59
CA ALA A 394 12.30 -17.34 -14.98
C ALA A 394 13.54 -18.00 -15.60
N ALA A 395 13.52 -19.34 -15.81
CA ALA A 395 14.61 -20.06 -16.43
C ALA A 395 14.89 -19.58 -17.86
N ILE A 396 13.86 -19.37 -18.67
CA ILE A 396 14.00 -18.87 -20.04
C ILE A 396 14.56 -17.44 -20.05
N LEU A 397 14.04 -16.55 -19.19
CA LEU A 397 14.56 -15.19 -19.06
C LEU A 397 16.04 -15.18 -18.62
N TRP A 398 16.43 -16.11 -17.75
CA TRP A 398 17.83 -16.27 -17.32
C TRP A 398 18.71 -16.77 -18.46
N GLN A 399 18.33 -17.85 -19.14
CA GLN A 399 19.13 -18.47 -20.20
C GLN A 399 19.23 -17.58 -21.47
N SER A 400 18.34 -16.63 -21.64
CA SER A 400 18.32 -15.72 -22.77
C SER A 400 19.23 -14.49 -22.58
N GLU A 401 20.21 -14.51 -21.66
CA GLU A 401 21.24 -13.46 -21.54
C GLU A 401 21.97 -13.28 -22.90
N GLY A 402 22.13 -12.01 -23.31
CA GLY A 402 22.71 -11.67 -24.60
C GLY A 402 21.70 -11.40 -25.72
N ILE A 403 20.43 -11.77 -25.56
CA ILE A 403 19.37 -11.43 -26.49
C ILE A 403 18.79 -10.04 -26.12
N TRP A 404 18.37 -9.29 -27.14
CA TRP A 404 17.70 -8.01 -26.94
C TRP A 404 16.49 -8.13 -25.98
N LEU A 405 16.37 -7.18 -25.03
CA LEU A 405 15.41 -7.22 -23.90
C LEU A 405 13.97 -7.50 -24.37
N GLY A 406 13.54 -6.92 -25.50
CA GLY A 406 12.19 -7.12 -26.02
C GLY A 406 11.91 -8.58 -26.42
N TRP A 407 12.89 -9.25 -27.08
CA TRP A 407 12.75 -10.66 -27.42
C TRP A 407 12.78 -11.57 -26.19
N ARG A 408 13.61 -11.26 -25.18
CA ARG A 408 13.61 -11.98 -23.89
C ARG A 408 12.23 -11.94 -23.25
N LEU A 409 11.60 -10.78 -23.21
CA LEU A 409 10.25 -10.60 -22.66
C LEU A 409 9.20 -11.41 -23.41
N LEU A 410 9.24 -11.38 -24.74
CA LEU A 410 8.30 -12.13 -25.58
C LEU A 410 8.46 -13.64 -25.42
N LEU A 411 9.68 -14.15 -25.38
CA LEU A 411 9.97 -15.56 -25.18
C LEU A 411 9.52 -16.03 -23.79
N GLY A 412 9.86 -15.26 -22.73
CA GLY A 412 9.46 -15.58 -21.38
C GLY A 412 7.94 -15.59 -21.19
N LEU A 413 7.25 -14.54 -21.67
CA LEU A 413 5.80 -14.45 -21.59
C LEU A 413 5.11 -15.53 -22.45
N GLY A 414 5.60 -15.79 -23.65
CA GLY A 414 5.10 -16.86 -24.52
C GLY A 414 5.19 -18.23 -23.86
N ALA A 415 6.33 -18.54 -23.24
CA ALA A 415 6.53 -19.80 -22.51
C ALA A 415 5.62 -19.91 -21.27
N TYR A 416 5.44 -18.82 -20.52
CA TYR A 416 4.51 -18.77 -19.41
C TYR A 416 3.08 -19.08 -19.86
N LEU A 417 2.61 -18.36 -20.87
CA LEU A 417 1.24 -18.55 -21.40
C LEU A 417 1.05 -19.95 -21.96
N ALA A 418 2.03 -20.48 -22.71
CA ALA A 418 2.00 -21.85 -23.20
C ALA A 418 1.90 -22.86 -22.05
N ALA A 419 2.76 -22.75 -21.02
CA ALA A 419 2.74 -23.64 -19.87
C ALA A 419 1.40 -23.59 -19.11
N VAL A 420 0.83 -22.41 -18.93
CA VAL A 420 -0.47 -22.24 -18.28
C VAL A 420 -1.60 -22.84 -19.10
N LEU A 421 -1.60 -22.68 -20.41
CA LEU A 421 -2.61 -23.26 -21.31
C LEU A 421 -2.52 -24.81 -21.32
N PHE A 422 -1.31 -25.37 -21.42
CA PHE A 422 -1.09 -26.83 -21.42
C PHE A 422 -1.41 -27.47 -20.07
N SER A 423 -1.21 -26.77 -18.97
CA SER A 423 -1.49 -27.30 -17.63
C SER A 423 -2.98 -27.42 -17.31
N GLY A 424 -3.88 -26.82 -18.11
CA GLY A 424 -5.32 -26.73 -17.81
C GLY A 424 -5.64 -25.91 -16.54
N ALA A 425 -4.68 -25.10 -16.05
CA ALA A 425 -4.88 -24.22 -14.91
C ALA A 425 -5.92 -23.13 -15.22
N LEU A 426 -6.13 -22.81 -16.49
CA LEU A 426 -7.22 -21.97 -17.01
C LEU A 426 -8.37 -22.86 -17.49
N ARG A 427 -9.39 -23.03 -16.65
CA ARG A 427 -10.65 -23.65 -17.10
C ARG A 427 -11.55 -22.55 -17.66
N PRO A 428 -12.01 -22.63 -18.93
CA PRO A 428 -12.80 -21.56 -19.58
C PRO A 428 -14.08 -21.17 -18.83
N HIS A 429 -14.68 -22.11 -18.08
CA HIS A 429 -15.87 -21.87 -17.28
C HIS A 429 -15.59 -21.09 -15.98
N GLU A 430 -14.36 -21.13 -15.44
CA GLU A 430 -13.98 -20.33 -14.28
C GLU A 430 -13.75 -18.87 -14.66
N LEU A 431 -13.16 -18.61 -15.83
CA LEU A 431 -13.01 -17.26 -16.41
C LEU A 431 -14.38 -16.59 -16.62
N ARG A 432 -15.36 -17.31 -17.19
CA ARG A 432 -16.72 -16.76 -17.35
C ARG A 432 -17.35 -16.40 -16.00
N ARG A 433 -17.23 -17.22 -14.98
CA ARG A 433 -17.75 -16.92 -13.62
C ARG A 433 -17.11 -15.71 -12.95
N LEU A 434 -15.84 -15.41 -13.25
CA LEU A 434 -15.15 -14.22 -12.73
C LEU A 434 -15.52 -12.95 -13.48
N LEU A 435 -16.01 -13.06 -14.73
CA LEU A 435 -16.44 -11.93 -15.56
C LEU A 435 -17.95 -11.62 -15.42
N GLU A 436 -18.74 -12.60 -15.01
CA GLU A 436 -20.20 -12.50 -14.86
C GLU A 436 -20.66 -12.21 -13.41
N GLY A 437 -19.78 -12.17 -12.42
CA GLY A 437 -20.04 -11.87 -11.01
C GLY A 437 -19.41 -10.56 -10.54
#